data_e2703d325da39e56faddb0d48de07fcf
#
_entry.id   e2703d325da39e56faddb0d48de07fcf
#
_cell.length_a   1.000
_cell.length_b   1.000
_cell.length_c   1.000
_cell.angle_alpha   90.00
_cell.angle_beta   90.00
_cell.angle_gamma   90.00
#
_symmetry.space_group_name_H-M   'P 1'
#
loop_
_entity.id
_entity.type
_entity.pdbx_description
1 polymer ?
#
loop_
_entity_poly.entity_id
_entity_poly.type
_entity_poly.pdbx_seq_one_letter_code
_entity_poly.pdbx_strand_id
1 'polypeptide(L)'
;MKSLFAFLVLFLGSLSIATAGSFNTVVIDAGHGGRDNGGSYGKVYEKWLALDTAWRVDRKLRSKGFKTVMTRKSDNFISLPGRVKIGNRYSNSIFVSIHYNYTWKPDVSGLETFYHSSRSKPLANAIHGGMLDKVKVVNRGVKYARYYVIRYAQNPAVLVECGFVSNSKERGRTKEGWYREAISDGIVNGIVKYKKQRRSGSAW
;
A
#
# COMPACT_ATOMS: atom_id res chain seq x y z
N MET A 1 -49.18 -49.46 29.96
CA MET A 1 -47.78 -49.26 29.57
C MET A 1 -47.75 -48.18 28.55
N LYS A 2 -47.34 -46.91 28.92
CA LYS A 2 -47.24 -45.77 28.04
C LYS A 2 -45.76 -45.52 27.76
N SER A 3 -45.35 -45.72 26.49
CA SER A 3 -43.99 -45.51 26.03
C SER A 3 -43.76 -44.05 25.76
N LEU A 4 -42.80 -43.43 26.48
CA LEU A 4 -42.41 -42.02 26.34
C LEU A 4 -41.23 -41.97 25.35
N PHE A 5 -41.46 -41.50 24.13
CA PHE A 5 -40.41 -41.23 23.15
C PHE A 5 -39.81 -39.83 23.43
N ALA A 6 -38.57 -39.80 23.92
CA ALA A 6 -37.83 -38.57 24.08
C ALA A 6 -37.17 -38.20 22.73
N PHE A 7 -37.61 -37.09 22.13
CA PHE A 7 -36.96 -36.50 20.95
C PHE A 7 -35.73 -35.68 21.41
N LEU A 8 -34.55 -36.17 21.09
CA LEU A 8 -33.31 -35.45 21.30
C LEU A 8 -33.11 -34.48 20.12
N VAL A 9 -33.36 -33.18 20.30
CA VAL A 9 -33.07 -32.15 19.34
C VAL A 9 -31.59 -31.76 19.43
N LEU A 10 -30.79 -32.25 18.50
CA LEU A 10 -29.40 -31.81 18.34
C LEU A 10 -29.38 -30.39 17.76
N PHE A 11 -29.05 -29.40 18.59
CA PHE A 11 -28.78 -28.03 18.18
C PHE A 11 -27.36 -27.98 17.55
N LEU A 12 -27.27 -28.12 16.22
CA LEU A 12 -26.05 -27.83 15.48
C LEU A 12 -25.82 -26.33 15.47
N GLY A 13 -25.14 -25.83 16.50
CA GLY A 13 -24.63 -24.47 16.52
C GLY A 13 -23.62 -24.27 15.39
N SER A 14 -24.01 -23.60 14.34
CA SER A 14 -23.07 -23.13 13.32
C SER A 14 -22.07 -22.15 13.97
N LEU A 15 -20.84 -22.65 14.23
CA LEU A 15 -19.72 -21.79 14.59
C LEU A 15 -19.47 -20.86 13.38
N SER A 16 -19.98 -19.65 13.45
CA SER A 16 -19.57 -18.57 12.55
C SER A 16 -18.12 -18.24 12.86
N ILE A 17 -17.19 -18.86 12.10
CA ILE A 17 -15.80 -18.43 12.09
C ILE A 17 -15.84 -16.98 11.55
N ALA A 18 -15.68 -16.02 12.47
CA ALA A 18 -15.50 -14.64 12.10
C ALA A 18 -14.23 -14.57 11.25
N THR A 19 -14.38 -14.58 9.93
CA THR A 19 -13.27 -14.37 9.01
C THR A 19 -12.72 -13.00 9.30
N ALA A 20 -11.49 -12.93 9.78
CA ALA A 20 -10.77 -11.66 10.01
C ALA A 20 -10.97 -10.78 8.78
N GLY A 21 -11.66 -9.63 8.94
CA GLY A 21 -12.30 -8.88 7.89
C GLY A 21 -11.43 -8.65 6.65
N SER A 22 -11.82 -9.30 5.56
CA SER A 22 -11.16 -9.15 4.25
C SER A 22 -11.47 -7.77 3.68
N PHE A 23 -10.45 -6.94 3.43
CA PHE A 23 -10.63 -5.67 2.73
C PHE A 23 -10.88 -5.89 1.23
N ASN A 24 -11.67 -5.01 0.62
CA ASN A 24 -11.88 -4.96 -0.84
C ASN A 24 -11.50 -3.61 -1.43
N THR A 25 -11.34 -2.59 -0.61
CA THR A 25 -11.00 -1.23 -1.04
C THR A 25 -9.52 -0.95 -0.78
N VAL A 26 -8.84 -0.39 -1.76
CA VAL A 26 -7.47 0.12 -1.64
C VAL A 26 -7.49 1.62 -1.88
N VAL A 27 -7.09 2.39 -0.87
CA VAL A 27 -6.86 3.82 -1.02
C VAL A 27 -5.41 4.01 -1.45
N ILE A 28 -5.23 4.57 -2.64
CA ILE A 28 -3.94 4.83 -3.27
C ILE A 28 -3.64 6.31 -3.14
N ASP A 29 -2.62 6.64 -2.38
CA ASP A 29 -2.18 8.00 -2.17
C ASP A 29 -0.96 8.29 -3.04
N ALA A 30 -1.14 9.08 -4.08
CA ALA A 30 -0.02 9.59 -4.86
C ALA A 30 0.62 10.75 -4.10
N GLY A 31 1.84 10.56 -3.59
CA GLY A 31 2.55 11.55 -2.81
C GLY A 31 2.67 12.90 -3.51
N HIS A 32 2.72 14.00 -2.73
CA HIS A 32 2.89 15.37 -3.24
C HIS A 32 1.79 15.82 -4.21
N GLY A 33 2.08 16.83 -5.07
CA GLY A 33 1.15 17.32 -6.09
C GLY A 33 0.92 18.83 -6.02
N GLY A 34 0.58 19.44 -7.15
CA GLY A 34 0.42 20.88 -7.29
C GLY A 34 1.71 21.63 -6.96
N ARG A 35 1.63 22.55 -6.00
CA ARG A 35 2.78 23.34 -5.51
C ARG A 35 3.83 22.52 -4.74
N ASP A 36 3.51 21.33 -4.26
CA ASP A 36 4.43 20.43 -3.60
C ASP A 36 5.03 19.45 -4.64
N ASN A 37 6.28 19.67 -4.98
CA ASN A 37 7.00 18.86 -5.96
C ASN A 37 7.55 17.55 -5.35
N GLY A 38 7.64 17.46 -4.00
CA GLY A 38 8.39 16.40 -3.34
C GLY A 38 9.90 16.48 -3.59
N GLY A 39 10.58 15.37 -3.48
CA GLY A 39 11.98 15.25 -3.88
C GLY A 39 12.15 15.64 -5.35
N SER A 40 13.19 16.40 -5.63
CA SER A 40 13.44 16.87 -7.01
C SER A 40 14.92 16.93 -7.33
N TYR A 41 15.27 16.63 -8.58
CA TYR A 41 16.61 16.83 -9.12
C TYR A 41 16.53 17.19 -10.59
N GLY A 42 16.96 18.41 -10.94
CA GLY A 42 16.78 18.97 -12.28
C GLY A 42 15.28 19.06 -12.62
N LYS A 43 14.87 18.47 -13.75
CA LYS A 43 13.46 18.43 -14.20
C LYS A 43 12.70 17.17 -13.74
N VAL A 44 13.27 16.37 -12.83
CA VAL A 44 12.60 15.18 -12.28
C VAL A 44 11.97 15.55 -10.95
N TYR A 45 10.66 15.46 -10.87
CA TYR A 45 9.87 15.77 -9.68
C TYR A 45 9.18 14.49 -9.18
N GLU A 46 9.28 14.23 -7.89
CA GLU A 46 8.66 13.06 -7.25
C GLU A 46 7.16 12.99 -7.52
N LYS A 47 6.47 14.12 -7.47
CA LYS A 47 5.01 14.18 -7.67
C LYS A 47 4.53 13.51 -8.96
N TRP A 48 5.30 13.61 -10.05
CA TRP A 48 4.95 12.99 -11.33
C TRP A 48 5.20 11.49 -11.35
N LEU A 49 6.31 11.06 -10.76
CA LEU A 49 6.64 9.64 -10.62
C LEU A 49 5.61 8.93 -9.75
N ALA A 50 5.26 9.54 -8.61
CA ALA A 50 4.25 9.03 -7.69
C ALA A 50 2.87 8.92 -8.35
N LEU A 51 2.46 9.93 -9.11
CA LEU A 51 1.16 9.93 -9.81
C LEU A 51 1.10 8.85 -10.90
N ASP A 52 2.13 8.74 -11.74
CA ASP A 52 2.17 7.70 -12.79
C ASP A 52 2.15 6.29 -12.19
N THR A 53 2.94 6.05 -11.13
CA THR A 53 2.95 4.77 -10.44
C THR A 53 1.59 4.48 -9.80
N ALA A 54 0.96 5.46 -9.17
CA ALA A 54 -0.36 5.32 -8.57
C ALA A 54 -1.43 4.96 -9.61
N TRP A 55 -1.41 5.56 -10.79
CA TRP A 55 -2.32 5.21 -11.90
C TRP A 55 -2.12 3.77 -12.39
N ARG A 56 -0.87 3.29 -12.46
CA ARG A 56 -0.57 1.91 -12.82
C ARG A 56 -1.11 0.93 -11.79
N VAL A 57 -0.90 1.23 -10.50
CA VAL A 57 -1.42 0.44 -9.39
C VAL A 57 -2.95 0.42 -9.42
N ASP A 58 -3.60 1.56 -9.64
CA ASP A 58 -5.08 1.67 -9.75
C ASP A 58 -5.64 0.73 -10.82
N ARG A 59 -5.14 0.84 -12.07
CA ARG A 59 -5.58 -0.02 -13.18
C ARG A 59 -5.44 -1.50 -12.86
N LYS A 60 -4.25 -1.90 -12.35
CA LYS A 60 -3.96 -3.30 -12.05
C LYS A 60 -4.80 -3.85 -10.91
N LEU A 61 -5.08 -3.07 -9.88
CA LEU A 61 -5.97 -3.47 -8.80
C LEU A 61 -7.41 -3.61 -9.25
N ARG A 62 -7.90 -2.69 -10.09
CA ARG A 62 -9.25 -2.78 -10.67
C ARG A 62 -9.42 -4.03 -11.54
N SER A 63 -8.43 -4.36 -12.37
CA SER A 63 -8.46 -5.59 -13.18
C SER A 63 -8.49 -6.87 -12.35
N LYS A 64 -8.05 -6.81 -11.07
CA LYS A 64 -8.12 -7.89 -10.08
C LYS A 64 -9.35 -7.85 -9.18
N GLY A 65 -10.34 -7.01 -9.50
CA GLY A 65 -11.61 -6.92 -8.78
C GLY A 65 -11.57 -6.11 -7.46
N PHE A 66 -10.52 -5.32 -7.22
CA PHE A 66 -10.51 -4.40 -6.08
C PHE A 66 -11.28 -3.11 -6.40
N LYS A 67 -11.93 -2.57 -5.38
CA LYS A 67 -12.36 -1.17 -5.38
C LYS A 67 -11.15 -0.30 -5.07
N THR A 68 -10.94 0.76 -5.83
CA THR A 68 -9.81 1.68 -5.63
C THR A 68 -10.28 3.10 -5.47
N VAL A 69 -9.58 3.85 -4.65
CA VAL A 69 -9.78 5.28 -4.43
C VAL A 69 -8.42 5.95 -4.50
N MET A 70 -8.22 6.85 -5.44
CA MET A 70 -7.01 7.67 -5.50
C MET A 70 -7.22 8.97 -4.73
N THR A 71 -6.25 9.39 -3.90
CA THR A 71 -6.32 10.69 -3.21
C THR A 71 -6.30 11.85 -4.20
N ARG A 72 -5.48 11.75 -5.26
CA ARG A 72 -5.46 12.67 -6.41
C ARG A 72 -5.32 11.89 -7.71
N LYS A 73 -5.89 12.44 -8.77
CA LYS A 73 -5.85 11.86 -10.13
C LYS A 73 -5.13 12.76 -11.14
N SER A 74 -4.70 13.93 -10.70
CA SER A 74 -4.00 14.93 -11.49
C SER A 74 -2.97 15.66 -10.62
N ASP A 75 -2.31 16.70 -11.15
CA ASP A 75 -1.32 17.50 -10.40
C ASP A 75 -1.99 18.49 -9.45
N ASN A 76 -2.74 17.99 -8.49
CA ASN A 76 -3.41 18.78 -7.46
C ASN A 76 -2.69 18.63 -6.11
N PHE A 77 -2.57 19.73 -5.37
CA PHE A 77 -2.12 19.71 -3.98
C PHE A 77 -3.23 19.21 -3.06
N ILE A 78 -2.91 18.20 -2.25
CA ILE A 78 -3.77 17.74 -1.16
C ILE A 78 -2.94 17.71 0.11
N SER A 79 -3.42 18.41 1.13
CA SER A 79 -2.75 18.47 2.44
C SER A 79 -2.69 17.09 3.11
N LEU A 80 -1.71 16.86 3.98
CA LEU A 80 -1.58 15.60 4.73
C LEU A 80 -2.88 15.23 5.47
N PRO A 81 -3.54 16.15 6.22
CA PRO A 81 -4.85 15.86 6.81
C PRO A 81 -5.93 15.51 5.78
N GLY A 82 -5.91 16.16 4.60
CA GLY A 82 -6.83 15.86 3.51
C GLY A 82 -6.69 14.44 2.99
N ARG A 83 -5.46 13.94 2.80
CA ARG A 83 -5.17 12.56 2.40
C ARG A 83 -5.69 11.56 3.42
N VAL A 84 -5.42 11.80 4.71
CA VAL A 84 -5.95 10.98 5.81
C VAL A 84 -7.46 10.98 5.84
N LYS A 85 -8.11 12.16 5.69
CA LYS A 85 -9.57 12.28 5.66
C LYS A 85 -10.17 11.46 4.50
N ILE A 86 -9.55 11.47 3.32
CA ILE A 86 -9.99 10.64 2.20
C ILE A 86 -9.87 9.15 2.55
N GLY A 87 -8.72 8.71 3.08
CA GLY A 87 -8.48 7.31 3.44
C GLY A 87 -9.44 6.79 4.50
N ASN A 88 -9.68 7.56 5.54
CA ASN A 88 -10.49 7.17 6.69
C ASN A 88 -12.02 7.14 6.40
N ARG A 89 -12.47 7.63 5.23
CA ARG A 89 -13.87 7.47 4.78
C ARG A 89 -14.24 6.03 4.43
N TYR A 90 -13.24 5.18 4.21
CA TYR A 90 -13.46 3.82 3.73
C TYR A 90 -13.08 2.83 4.83
N SER A 91 -14.07 2.31 5.54
CA SER A 91 -13.89 1.16 6.42
C SER A 91 -13.49 -0.08 5.61
N ASN A 92 -12.86 -1.06 6.24
CA ASN A 92 -12.40 -2.28 5.57
C ASN A 92 -11.54 -2.02 4.32
N SER A 93 -10.66 -1.03 4.40
CA SER A 93 -9.71 -0.67 3.36
C SER A 93 -8.27 -0.83 3.84
N ILE A 94 -7.33 -0.69 2.91
CA ILE A 94 -5.93 -0.41 3.20
C ILE A 94 -5.54 0.92 2.54
N PHE A 95 -4.52 1.57 3.09
CA PHE A 95 -3.98 2.83 2.58
C PHE A 95 -2.53 2.63 2.12
N VAL A 96 -2.23 2.97 0.88
CA VAL A 96 -0.89 2.83 0.29
C VAL A 96 -0.46 4.18 -0.28
N SER A 97 0.49 4.85 0.39
CA SER A 97 1.09 6.10 -0.06
C SER A 97 2.33 5.80 -0.89
N ILE A 98 2.41 6.35 -2.10
CA ILE A 98 3.45 6.07 -3.09
C ILE A 98 4.34 7.28 -3.25
N HIS A 99 5.63 7.10 -3.02
CA HIS A 99 6.67 8.11 -2.98
C HIS A 99 7.93 7.68 -3.72
N TYR A 100 8.80 8.66 -3.98
CA TYR A 100 10.16 8.49 -4.48
C TYR A 100 11.09 9.36 -3.67
N ASN A 101 11.94 8.73 -2.89
CA ASN A 101 12.74 9.33 -1.84
C ASN A 101 13.75 10.37 -2.36
N TYR A 102 14.14 11.27 -1.47
CA TYR A 102 15.21 12.25 -1.69
C TYR A 102 16.08 12.36 -0.45
N THR A 103 17.40 12.45 -0.64
CA THR A 103 18.35 12.77 0.43
C THR A 103 19.49 13.62 -0.15
N TRP A 104 20.13 14.40 0.69
CA TRP A 104 21.34 15.14 0.34
C TRP A 104 22.56 14.25 0.06
N LYS A 105 22.50 12.96 0.41
CA LYS A 105 23.53 11.95 0.13
C LYS A 105 23.25 11.26 -1.20
N PRO A 106 23.94 11.60 -2.30
CA PRO A 106 23.61 11.11 -3.63
C PRO A 106 23.86 9.60 -3.83
N ASP A 107 24.69 8.99 -2.99
CA ASP A 107 25.02 7.55 -3.06
C ASP A 107 23.94 6.66 -2.45
N VAL A 108 23.02 7.24 -1.68
CA VAL A 108 21.92 6.49 -1.10
C VAL A 108 20.93 6.06 -2.18
N SER A 109 20.59 4.76 -2.18
CA SER A 109 19.73 4.16 -3.19
C SER A 109 18.95 2.98 -2.59
N GLY A 110 17.89 2.52 -3.28
CA GLY A 110 17.13 1.33 -2.95
C GLY A 110 15.68 1.58 -2.61
N LEU A 111 14.99 0.50 -2.18
CA LEU A 111 13.58 0.55 -1.78
C LEU A 111 13.45 0.58 -0.27
N GLU A 112 12.53 1.38 0.23
CA GLU A 112 12.11 1.42 1.63
C GLU A 112 10.60 1.31 1.72
N THR A 113 10.09 0.72 2.80
CA THR A 113 8.67 0.73 3.09
C THR A 113 8.45 1.07 4.55
N PHE A 114 7.57 2.03 4.80
CA PHE A 114 7.31 2.53 6.13
C PHE A 114 5.93 2.15 6.62
N TYR A 115 5.85 1.81 7.92
CA TYR A 115 4.60 1.58 8.65
C TYR A 115 4.64 2.32 9.99
N HIS A 116 3.47 2.56 10.58
CA HIS A 116 3.36 3.14 11.93
C HIS A 116 2.72 2.17 12.92
N SER A 117 1.61 1.56 12.56
CA SER A 117 0.92 0.60 13.43
C SER A 117 1.44 -0.82 13.22
N SER A 118 1.55 -1.62 14.29
CA SER A 118 1.91 -3.05 14.20
C SER A 118 0.98 -3.81 13.22
N ARG A 119 -0.30 -3.45 13.17
CA ARG A 119 -1.28 -4.00 12.22
C ARG A 119 -0.92 -3.75 10.75
N SER A 120 -0.09 -2.75 10.47
CA SER A 120 0.35 -2.40 9.11
C SER A 120 1.63 -3.13 8.70
N LYS A 121 2.39 -3.68 9.65
CA LYS A 121 3.68 -4.33 9.36
C LYS A 121 3.57 -5.51 8.38
N PRO A 122 2.56 -6.41 8.50
CA PRO A 122 2.39 -7.50 7.52
C PRO A 122 2.10 -6.98 6.10
N LEU A 123 1.30 -5.90 5.96
CA LEU A 123 1.08 -5.24 4.67
C LEU A 123 2.37 -4.66 4.11
N ALA A 124 3.16 -3.97 4.95
CA ALA A 124 4.45 -3.39 4.56
C ALA A 124 5.43 -4.47 4.07
N ASN A 125 5.55 -5.58 4.79
CA ASN A 125 6.40 -6.71 4.40
C ASN A 125 5.96 -7.33 3.07
N ALA A 126 4.66 -7.52 2.87
CA ALA A 126 4.12 -8.11 1.65
C ALA A 126 4.37 -7.23 0.42
N ILE A 127 4.14 -5.91 0.55
CA ILE A 127 4.37 -4.95 -0.55
C ILE A 127 5.88 -4.80 -0.81
N HIS A 128 6.68 -4.65 0.22
CA HIS A 128 8.14 -4.50 0.08
C HIS A 128 8.76 -5.70 -0.63
N GLY A 129 8.44 -6.92 -0.18
CA GLY A 129 8.87 -8.15 -0.84
C GLY A 129 8.41 -8.22 -2.30
N GLY A 130 7.13 -7.88 -2.56
CA GLY A 130 6.61 -7.87 -3.93
C GLY A 130 7.34 -6.88 -4.85
N MET A 131 7.78 -5.72 -4.35
CA MET A 131 8.60 -4.78 -5.13
C MET A 131 10.00 -5.34 -5.41
N LEU A 132 10.66 -5.93 -4.40
CA LEU A 132 11.99 -6.54 -4.55
C LEU A 132 12.00 -7.72 -5.52
N ASP A 133 10.91 -8.47 -5.62
CA ASP A 133 10.76 -9.56 -6.60
C ASP A 133 10.73 -9.05 -8.07
N LYS A 134 10.50 -7.74 -8.27
CA LYS A 134 10.34 -7.15 -9.61
C LYS A 134 11.54 -6.35 -10.08
N VAL A 135 12.35 -5.83 -9.17
CA VAL A 135 13.48 -4.98 -9.52
C VAL A 135 14.73 -5.33 -8.71
N LYS A 136 15.87 -5.36 -9.38
CA LYS A 136 17.17 -5.57 -8.72
C LYS A 136 17.72 -4.24 -8.22
N VAL A 137 17.50 -3.94 -6.96
CA VAL A 137 17.91 -2.71 -6.27
C VAL A 137 18.33 -3.01 -4.84
N VAL A 138 18.93 -2.04 -4.17
CA VAL A 138 19.28 -2.16 -2.75
C VAL A 138 18.00 -2.33 -1.92
N ASN A 139 17.97 -3.38 -1.09
CA ASN A 139 16.92 -3.59 -0.11
C ASN A 139 17.27 -2.79 1.16
N ARG A 140 16.52 -1.72 1.42
CA ARG A 140 16.68 -0.91 2.63
C ARG A 140 15.69 -1.27 3.74
N GLY A 141 14.82 -2.22 3.47
CA GLY A 141 13.94 -2.87 4.44
C GLY A 141 12.64 -2.14 4.73
N VAL A 142 11.90 -2.77 5.64
CA VAL A 142 10.64 -2.27 6.20
C VAL A 142 10.92 -1.62 7.55
N LYS A 143 10.46 -0.37 7.75
CA LYS A 143 10.83 0.47 8.89
C LYS A 143 9.61 1.08 9.57
N TYR A 144 9.70 1.25 10.87
CA TYR A 144 8.75 2.09 11.60
C TYR A 144 9.02 3.57 11.32
N ALA A 145 7.94 4.34 11.09
CA ALA A 145 8.02 5.79 10.94
C ALA A 145 6.75 6.49 11.43
N ARG A 146 6.87 7.78 11.71
CA ARG A 146 5.77 8.63 12.20
C ARG A 146 5.27 9.59 11.13
N TYR A 147 5.36 9.21 9.84
CA TYR A 147 4.81 10.03 8.77
C TYR A 147 3.31 10.23 8.95
N TYR A 148 2.85 11.45 8.73
CA TYR A 148 1.50 11.87 9.06
C TYR A 148 0.44 10.93 8.48
N VAL A 149 0.52 10.63 7.18
CA VAL A 149 -0.51 9.84 6.47
C VAL A 149 -0.66 8.41 6.98
N ILE A 150 0.43 7.77 7.43
CA ILE A 150 0.38 6.41 7.99
C ILE A 150 0.14 6.39 9.50
N ARG A 151 0.46 7.50 10.20
CA ARG A 151 0.25 7.63 11.64
C ARG A 151 -1.23 7.83 11.98
N TYR A 152 -1.93 8.65 11.20
CA TYR A 152 -3.33 9.00 11.46
C TYR A 152 -4.33 8.20 10.63
N ALA A 153 -3.87 7.25 9.83
CA ALA A 153 -4.75 6.29 9.15
C ALA A 153 -5.40 5.32 10.15
N GLN A 154 -6.71 5.14 10.03
CA GLN A 154 -7.48 4.22 10.88
C GLN A 154 -7.38 2.76 10.41
N ASN A 155 -7.12 2.54 9.14
CA ASN A 155 -6.93 1.22 8.53
C ASN A 155 -5.43 0.90 8.37
N PRO A 156 -5.05 -0.35 8.08
CA PRO A 156 -3.66 -0.68 7.77
C PRO A 156 -3.12 0.22 6.68
N ALA A 157 -2.00 0.92 6.98
CA ALA A 157 -1.44 1.97 6.13
C ALA A 157 0.07 1.83 6.00
N VAL A 158 0.57 2.04 4.79
CA VAL A 158 2.00 2.02 4.47
C VAL A 158 2.38 3.18 3.56
N LEU A 159 3.65 3.58 3.62
CA LEU A 159 4.27 4.48 2.68
C LEU A 159 5.43 3.74 2.02
N VAL A 160 5.44 3.70 0.69
CA VAL A 160 6.47 3.02 -0.10
C VAL A 160 7.35 4.05 -0.80
N GLU A 161 8.65 3.90 -0.65
CA GLU A 161 9.67 4.67 -1.36
C GLU A 161 10.22 3.81 -2.51
N CYS A 162 9.83 4.19 -3.71
CA CYS A 162 10.05 3.40 -4.92
C CYS A 162 11.42 3.67 -5.61
N GLY A 163 12.37 4.25 -4.88
CA GLY A 163 13.70 4.63 -5.33
C GLY A 163 14.04 6.06 -4.95
N PHE A 164 15.29 6.48 -5.11
CA PHE A 164 15.80 7.80 -4.74
C PHE A 164 16.01 8.71 -5.96
N VAL A 165 15.27 9.82 -6.04
CA VAL A 165 15.46 10.80 -7.12
C VAL A 165 16.77 11.58 -6.99
N SER A 166 17.36 11.65 -5.79
CA SER A 166 18.68 12.22 -5.55
C SER A 166 19.83 11.38 -6.12
N ASN A 167 19.65 10.06 -6.19
CA ASN A 167 20.65 9.15 -6.76
C ASN A 167 20.58 9.15 -8.29
N SER A 168 21.70 9.39 -8.99
CA SER A 168 21.68 9.55 -10.45
C SER A 168 21.26 8.28 -11.19
N LYS A 169 21.72 7.09 -10.73
CA LYS A 169 21.40 5.80 -11.33
C LYS A 169 19.92 5.46 -11.14
N GLU A 170 19.38 5.66 -9.93
CA GLU A 170 17.96 5.42 -9.66
C GLU A 170 17.06 6.44 -10.33
N ARG A 171 17.43 7.70 -10.33
CA ARG A 171 16.72 8.74 -11.07
C ARG A 171 16.63 8.41 -12.56
N GLY A 172 17.68 7.85 -13.14
CA GLY A 172 17.65 7.33 -14.52
C GLY A 172 16.55 6.26 -14.68
N ARG A 173 16.51 5.26 -13.78
CA ARG A 173 15.51 4.20 -13.84
C ARG A 173 14.09 4.68 -13.57
N THR A 174 13.89 5.54 -12.57
CA THR A 174 12.55 5.98 -12.16
C THR A 174 11.84 6.75 -13.27
N LYS A 175 12.59 7.40 -14.18
CA LYS A 175 12.04 8.05 -15.38
C LYS A 175 11.49 7.05 -16.40
N GLU A 176 11.98 5.83 -16.39
CA GLU A 176 11.61 4.81 -17.37
C GLU A 176 10.25 4.19 -17.04
N GLY A 177 9.41 4.06 -18.06
CA GLY A 177 8.08 3.46 -17.91
C GLY A 177 8.10 2.03 -17.42
N TRP A 178 9.07 1.23 -17.90
CA TRP A 178 9.22 -0.16 -17.48
C TRP A 178 9.51 -0.32 -15.98
N TYR A 179 10.29 0.61 -15.39
CA TYR A 179 10.60 0.56 -13.97
C TYR A 179 9.36 0.81 -13.11
N ARG A 180 8.60 1.86 -13.45
CA ARG A 180 7.35 2.16 -12.74
C ARG A 180 6.29 1.08 -12.95
N GLU A 181 6.30 0.42 -14.11
CA GLU A 181 5.45 -0.75 -14.37
C GLU A 181 5.83 -1.91 -13.44
N ALA A 182 7.13 -2.26 -13.36
CA ALA A 182 7.64 -3.32 -12.49
C ALA A 182 7.35 -3.03 -10.99
N ILE A 183 7.59 -1.80 -10.54
CA ILE A 183 7.25 -1.37 -9.17
C ILE A 183 5.75 -1.51 -8.90
N SER A 184 4.90 -1.08 -9.85
CA SER A 184 3.45 -1.21 -9.68
C SER A 184 2.99 -2.66 -9.62
N ASP A 185 3.60 -3.56 -10.41
CA ASP A 185 3.36 -5.01 -10.31
C ASP A 185 3.74 -5.55 -8.94
N GLY A 186 4.88 -5.12 -8.42
CA GLY A 186 5.34 -5.49 -7.08
C GLY A 186 4.39 -5.07 -5.98
N ILE A 187 3.94 -3.81 -6.00
CA ILE A 187 2.95 -3.28 -5.04
C ILE A 187 1.65 -4.09 -5.10
N VAL A 188 1.13 -4.32 -6.31
CA VAL A 188 -0.13 -5.08 -6.51
C VAL A 188 0.00 -6.52 -6.04
N ASN A 189 1.10 -7.20 -6.38
CA ASN A 189 1.36 -8.57 -5.93
C ASN A 189 1.43 -8.67 -4.40
N GLY A 190 2.08 -7.69 -3.76
CA GLY A 190 2.14 -7.60 -2.30
C GLY A 190 0.76 -7.41 -1.67
N ILE A 191 -0.08 -6.55 -2.23
CA ILE A 191 -1.47 -6.33 -1.77
C ILE A 191 -2.30 -7.61 -1.90
N VAL A 192 -2.20 -8.31 -3.02
CA VAL A 192 -2.90 -9.59 -3.24
C VAL A 192 -2.41 -10.65 -2.26
N LYS A 193 -1.10 -10.76 -2.02
CA LYS A 193 -0.51 -11.67 -1.03
C LYS A 193 -1.03 -11.38 0.37
N TYR A 194 -1.01 -10.11 0.79
CA TYR A 194 -1.54 -9.69 2.08
C TYR A 194 -3.02 -10.04 2.25
N LYS A 195 -3.84 -9.81 1.22
CA LYS A 195 -5.27 -10.18 1.25
C LYS A 195 -5.48 -11.69 1.46
N LYS A 196 -4.66 -12.53 0.80
CA LYS A 196 -4.71 -13.99 0.98
C LYS A 196 -4.33 -14.38 2.42
N GLN A 197 -3.25 -13.80 2.96
CA GLN A 197 -2.79 -14.04 4.34
C GLN A 197 -3.85 -13.68 5.38
N ARG A 198 -4.57 -12.57 5.18
CA ARG A 198 -5.68 -12.20 6.06
C ARG A 198 -6.85 -13.16 6.02
N ARG A 199 -7.14 -13.76 4.87
CA ARG A 199 -8.19 -14.77 4.75
C ARG A 199 -7.83 -16.09 5.42
N SER A 200 -6.56 -16.48 5.40
CA SER A 200 -6.05 -17.71 6.04
C SER A 200 -5.74 -17.56 7.53
N GLY A 201 -5.93 -16.38 8.12
CA GLY A 201 -5.56 -16.13 9.52
C GLY A 201 -4.05 -16.01 9.78
N SER A 202 -3.20 -16.07 8.75
CA SER A 202 -1.73 -16.06 8.88
C SER A 202 -1.10 -14.65 8.83
N ALA A 203 -1.88 -13.59 8.99
CA ALA A 203 -1.41 -12.20 8.87
C ALA A 203 -1.12 -11.51 10.22
N TRP A 204 -0.82 -12.28 11.28
CA TRP A 204 -0.54 -11.74 12.64
C TRP A 204 0.90 -11.95 13.06
#